data_79fec3cb78b8aaf0d2b986fb6a38ad1e
#
_entry.id   79fec3cb78b8aaf0d2b986fb6a38ad1e
#
_cell.length_a   1.000
_cell.length_b   1.000
_cell.length_c   1.000
_cell.angle_alpha   90.00
_cell.angle_beta   90.00
_cell.angle_gamma   90.00
#
_symmetry.space_group_name_H-M   'P 1'
#
loop_
_entity.id
_entity.type
_entity.pdbx_description
1 polymer ?
#
loop_
_entity_poly.entity_id
_entity_poly.type
_entity_poly.pdbx_seq_one_letter_code
_entity_poly.pdbx_strand_id
1 'polypeptide(L)'
;MEIVFVVAIAENGVIGAGGAIPWRQKSDMARFKALTIGKPVIMGRKTFESLRRPLPGRTNIVITRDAAYRAAGAVVTTSALDAEAVARGDALRRSVTEIAVIGGAEIYRQWLDRADRLEITEVHARPEGDTHFGIDTAKWEETARIRHPAGPDDSADFSYVTYRRRPHH
;
A
#
# COMPACT_ATOMS: atom_id res chain seq x y z
N MET A 1 6.89 16.11 -3.15
CA MET A 1 5.74 15.18 -3.04
C MET A 1 6.22 13.76 -3.23
N GLU A 2 6.18 12.94 -2.20
CA GLU A 2 6.61 11.55 -2.26
C GLU A 2 5.43 10.61 -2.49
N ILE A 3 5.62 9.62 -3.35
CA ILE A 3 4.70 8.50 -3.53
C ILE A 3 5.24 7.32 -2.72
N VAL A 4 4.44 6.86 -1.75
CA VAL A 4 4.85 5.86 -0.76
C VAL A 4 3.97 4.63 -0.88
N PHE A 5 4.58 3.47 -1.13
CA PHE A 5 3.88 2.18 -1.07
C PHE A 5 3.77 1.74 0.39
N VAL A 6 2.59 1.31 0.78
CA VAL A 6 2.35 0.69 2.08
C VAL A 6 1.85 -0.72 1.82
N VAL A 7 2.67 -1.72 2.11
CA VAL A 7 2.37 -3.11 1.76
C VAL A 7 2.91 -4.08 2.80
N ALA A 8 2.13 -5.13 3.09
CA ALA A 8 2.57 -6.26 3.92
C ALA A 8 2.95 -7.43 3.00
N ILE A 9 4.13 -7.99 3.20
CA ILE A 9 4.70 -9.05 2.37
C ILE A 9 5.22 -10.17 3.27
N ALA A 10 4.81 -11.42 3.00
CA ALA A 10 5.37 -12.60 3.67
C ALA A 10 6.80 -12.87 3.18
N GLU A 11 7.56 -13.67 3.93
CA GLU A 11 8.95 -14.00 3.57
C GLU A 11 9.10 -14.64 2.19
N ASN A 12 8.09 -15.38 1.73
CA ASN A 12 8.07 -15.98 0.39
C ASN A 12 7.51 -15.05 -0.70
N GLY A 13 7.30 -13.76 -0.39
CA GLY A 13 6.79 -12.77 -1.32
C GLY A 13 5.29 -12.70 -1.46
N VAL A 14 4.54 -13.53 -0.75
CA VAL A 14 3.07 -13.57 -0.85
C VAL A 14 2.45 -12.31 -0.25
N ILE A 15 1.54 -11.68 -0.99
CA ILE A 15 0.73 -10.54 -0.53
C ILE A 15 -0.78 -10.83 -0.60
N GLY A 16 -1.17 -11.97 -1.16
CA GLY A 16 -2.57 -12.35 -1.25
C GLY A 16 -2.77 -13.82 -1.57
N ALA A 17 -3.93 -14.35 -1.20
CA ALA A 17 -4.38 -15.70 -1.50
C ALA A 17 -5.89 -15.67 -1.73
N GLY A 18 -6.34 -16.06 -2.93
CA GLY A 18 -7.76 -16.08 -3.28
C GLY A 18 -8.47 -14.73 -3.13
N GLY A 19 -7.78 -13.62 -3.37
CA GLY A 19 -8.31 -12.27 -3.22
C GLY A 19 -8.30 -11.74 -1.78
N ALA A 20 -7.72 -12.47 -0.82
CA ALA A 20 -7.61 -12.09 0.58
C ALA A 20 -6.16 -12.12 1.05
N ILE A 21 -5.88 -11.43 2.15
CA ILE A 21 -4.58 -11.48 2.82
C ILE A 21 -4.54 -12.77 3.66
N PRO A 22 -3.49 -13.64 3.47
CA PRO A 22 -3.48 -14.98 4.09
C PRO A 22 -2.99 -15.02 5.54
N TRP A 23 -2.86 -13.88 6.21
CA TRP A 23 -2.43 -13.79 7.61
C TRP A 23 -3.26 -12.77 8.36
N ARG A 24 -3.12 -12.80 9.68
CA ARG A 24 -3.74 -11.82 10.57
C ARG A 24 -2.63 -11.12 11.35
N GLN A 25 -2.48 -9.81 11.12
CA GLN A 25 -1.47 -8.95 11.77
C GLN A 25 -2.14 -7.71 12.31
N LYS A 26 -2.76 -7.84 13.49
CA LYS A 26 -3.51 -6.73 14.10
C LYS A 26 -2.61 -5.55 14.45
N SER A 27 -1.36 -5.82 14.86
CA SER A 27 -0.39 -4.77 15.15
C SER A 27 -0.09 -3.89 13.94
N ASP A 28 -0.20 -4.44 12.72
CA ASP A 28 0.04 -3.71 11.49
C ASP A 28 -1.07 -2.68 11.18
N MET A 29 -2.25 -2.86 11.73
CA MET A 29 -3.37 -1.92 11.52
C MET A 29 -3.05 -0.52 12.06
N ALA A 30 -2.41 -0.44 13.23
CA ALA A 30 -1.99 0.84 13.81
C ALA A 30 -0.89 1.49 12.96
N ARG A 31 0.06 0.70 12.47
CA ARG A 31 1.12 1.17 11.56
C ARG A 31 0.55 1.68 10.24
N PHE A 32 -0.36 0.92 9.64
CA PHE A 32 -1.04 1.30 8.41
C PHE A 32 -1.77 2.64 8.58
N LYS A 33 -2.51 2.80 9.68
CA LYS A 33 -3.19 4.05 9.98
C LYS A 33 -2.19 5.20 10.13
N ALA A 34 -1.11 5.01 10.86
CA ALA A 34 -0.10 6.05 11.06
C ALA A 34 0.53 6.51 9.74
N LEU A 35 0.74 5.59 8.80
CA LEU A 35 1.34 5.89 7.50
C LEU A 35 0.37 6.55 6.51
N THR A 36 -0.93 6.43 6.72
CA THR A 36 -1.95 6.86 5.74
C THR A 36 -2.86 7.99 6.22
N ILE A 37 -3.02 8.17 7.54
CA ILE A 37 -3.97 9.15 8.07
C ILE A 37 -3.67 10.57 7.59
N GLY A 38 -4.70 11.31 7.23
CA GLY A 38 -4.58 12.68 6.76
C GLY A 38 -4.05 12.84 5.35
N LYS A 39 -3.89 11.75 4.60
CA LYS A 39 -3.28 11.74 3.27
C LYS A 39 -4.23 11.23 2.20
N PRO A 40 -4.00 11.57 0.91
CA PRO A 40 -4.64 10.84 -0.19
C PRO A 40 -4.10 9.42 -0.27
N VAL A 41 -5.00 8.45 -0.50
CA VAL A 41 -4.68 7.02 -0.54
C VAL A 41 -5.22 6.44 -1.85
N ILE A 42 -4.32 5.89 -2.66
CA ILE A 42 -4.63 5.31 -3.97
C ILE A 42 -4.71 3.80 -3.84
N MET A 43 -5.75 3.21 -4.42
CA MET A 43 -6.00 1.78 -4.38
C MET A 43 -6.76 1.30 -5.61
N GLY A 44 -6.71 0.01 -5.87
CA GLY A 44 -7.56 -0.63 -6.86
C GLY A 44 -8.96 -0.90 -6.30
N ARG A 45 -9.90 -1.19 -7.19
CA ARG A 45 -11.30 -1.46 -6.84
C ARG A 45 -11.46 -2.60 -5.86
N LYS A 46 -10.77 -3.73 -6.09
CA LYS A 46 -10.87 -4.91 -5.19
C LYS A 46 -10.39 -4.60 -3.78
N THR A 47 -9.32 -3.82 -3.65
CA THR A 47 -8.83 -3.38 -2.35
C THR A 47 -9.88 -2.51 -1.66
N PHE A 48 -10.46 -1.56 -2.38
CA PHE A 48 -11.51 -0.71 -1.82
C PHE A 48 -12.71 -1.53 -1.33
N GLU A 49 -13.17 -2.47 -2.13
CA GLU A 49 -14.30 -3.34 -1.76
C GLU A 49 -14.00 -4.20 -0.53
N SER A 50 -12.72 -4.58 -0.32
CA SER A 50 -12.30 -5.36 0.85
C SER A 50 -12.32 -4.57 2.15
N LEU A 51 -12.31 -3.23 2.09
CA LEU A 51 -12.29 -2.37 3.26
C LEU A 51 -13.66 -2.25 3.95
N ARG A 52 -14.74 -2.72 3.31
CA ARG A 52 -16.13 -2.60 3.77
C ARG A 52 -16.65 -1.17 3.84
N ARG A 53 -15.80 -0.18 4.12
CA ARG A 53 -16.12 1.25 4.13
C ARG A 53 -14.88 2.05 3.76
N PRO A 54 -15.04 3.29 3.27
CA PRO A 54 -13.89 4.16 3.00
C PRO A 54 -13.04 4.38 4.26
N LEU A 55 -11.74 4.52 4.08
CA LEU A 55 -10.82 4.83 5.18
C LEU A 55 -11.11 6.23 5.72
N PRO A 56 -11.49 6.38 7.00
CA PRO A 56 -11.81 7.69 7.55
C PRO A 56 -10.57 8.57 7.70
N GLY A 57 -10.74 9.88 7.55
CA GLY A 57 -9.66 10.86 7.67
C GLY A 57 -8.64 10.83 6.53
N ARG A 58 -8.98 10.19 5.43
CA ARG A 58 -8.16 10.04 4.23
C ARG A 58 -9.02 10.24 3.00
N THR A 59 -8.45 10.72 1.91
CA THR A 59 -9.15 10.74 0.62
C THR A 59 -8.90 9.43 -0.08
N ASN A 60 -9.95 8.63 -0.25
CA ASN A 60 -9.89 7.32 -0.90
C ASN A 60 -10.00 7.53 -2.41
N ILE A 61 -8.96 7.16 -3.15
CA ILE A 61 -8.89 7.30 -4.61
C ILE A 61 -8.81 5.91 -5.20
N VAL A 62 -9.81 5.53 -5.97
CA VAL A 62 -9.93 4.20 -6.57
C VAL A 62 -9.59 4.27 -8.05
N ILE A 63 -8.73 3.36 -8.52
CA ILE A 63 -8.45 3.19 -9.95
C ILE A 63 -9.18 1.94 -10.43
N THR A 64 -10.02 2.09 -11.46
CA THR A 64 -10.75 0.98 -12.10
C THR A 64 -10.87 1.23 -13.59
N ARG A 65 -10.93 0.16 -14.40
CA ARG A 65 -11.21 0.27 -15.84
C ARG A 65 -12.68 0.54 -16.13
N ASP A 66 -13.55 0.33 -15.14
CA ASP A 66 -15.00 0.53 -15.30
C ASP A 66 -15.37 2.00 -15.03
N ALA A 67 -15.54 2.77 -16.08
CA ALA A 67 -15.92 4.18 -16.01
C ALA A 67 -17.29 4.41 -15.37
N ALA A 68 -18.14 3.39 -15.32
CA ALA A 68 -19.46 3.45 -14.69
C ALA A 68 -19.45 3.13 -13.20
N TYR A 69 -18.31 2.64 -12.67
CA TYR A 69 -18.19 2.32 -11.25
C TYR A 69 -18.38 3.55 -10.39
N ARG A 70 -19.16 3.40 -9.34
CA ARG A 70 -19.40 4.44 -8.34
C ARG A 70 -19.25 3.84 -6.96
N ALA A 71 -18.62 4.59 -6.06
CA ALA A 71 -18.42 4.18 -4.68
C ALA A 71 -18.61 5.39 -3.77
N ALA A 72 -19.56 5.31 -2.85
CA ALA A 72 -19.80 6.38 -1.88
C ALA A 72 -18.54 6.59 -1.02
N GLY A 73 -18.12 7.82 -0.87
CA GLY A 73 -16.96 8.17 -0.06
C GLY A 73 -15.61 7.97 -0.74
N ALA A 74 -15.58 7.66 -2.02
CA ALA A 74 -14.35 7.53 -2.80
C ALA A 74 -14.40 8.38 -4.07
N VAL A 75 -13.22 8.80 -4.52
CA VAL A 75 -13.02 9.40 -5.84
C VAL A 75 -12.65 8.27 -6.80
N VAL A 76 -13.45 8.04 -7.82
CA VAL A 76 -13.21 6.98 -8.79
C VAL A 76 -12.50 7.57 -10.01
N THR A 77 -11.40 6.94 -10.41
CA THR A 77 -10.60 7.32 -11.57
C THR A 77 -10.39 6.11 -12.46
N THR A 78 -10.07 6.34 -13.74
CA THR A 78 -9.89 5.26 -14.72
C THR A 78 -8.44 5.12 -15.20
N SER A 79 -7.52 5.94 -14.69
CA SER A 79 -6.11 5.86 -15.04
C SER A 79 -5.21 6.26 -13.88
N ALA A 80 -3.95 5.79 -13.92
CA ALA A 80 -2.94 6.21 -12.96
C ALA A 80 -2.68 7.72 -13.03
N LEU A 81 -2.68 8.29 -14.23
CA LEU A 81 -2.45 9.72 -14.44
C LEU A 81 -3.53 10.56 -13.76
N ASP A 82 -4.80 10.19 -13.92
CA ASP A 82 -5.91 10.90 -13.28
C ASP A 82 -5.87 10.74 -11.77
N ALA A 83 -5.57 9.55 -11.27
CA ALA A 83 -5.44 9.30 -9.84
C ALA A 83 -4.32 10.13 -9.23
N GLU A 84 -3.18 10.25 -9.90
CA GLU A 84 -2.07 11.08 -9.44
C GLU A 84 -2.45 12.55 -9.38
N ALA A 85 -3.15 13.05 -10.40
CA ALA A 85 -3.61 14.45 -10.42
C ALA A 85 -4.55 14.74 -9.24
N VAL A 86 -5.51 13.85 -8.98
CA VAL A 86 -6.43 13.98 -7.84
C VAL A 86 -5.66 13.93 -6.51
N ALA A 87 -4.72 13.00 -6.38
CA ALA A 87 -3.93 12.84 -5.16
C ALA A 87 -3.05 14.06 -4.88
N ARG A 88 -2.39 14.61 -5.90
CA ARG A 88 -1.55 15.81 -5.74
C ARG A 88 -2.36 17.03 -5.33
N GLY A 89 -3.53 17.22 -5.91
CA GLY A 89 -4.44 18.30 -5.53
C GLY A 89 -4.93 18.16 -4.10
N ASP A 90 -5.29 16.94 -3.69
CA ASP A 90 -5.72 16.65 -2.33
C ASP A 90 -4.60 16.87 -1.32
N ALA A 91 -3.38 16.42 -1.64
CA ALA A 91 -2.21 16.61 -0.78
C ALA A 91 -1.90 18.09 -0.56
N LEU A 92 -1.97 18.91 -1.63
CA LEU A 92 -1.81 20.35 -1.52
C LEU A 92 -2.85 20.98 -0.60
N ARG A 93 -4.10 20.60 -0.77
CA ARG A 93 -5.21 21.07 0.06
C ARG A 93 -5.01 20.72 1.54
N ARG A 94 -4.47 19.53 1.80
CA ARG A 94 -4.20 19.05 3.17
C ARG A 94 -2.87 19.52 3.74
N SER A 95 -2.04 20.17 2.94
CA SER A 95 -0.67 20.57 3.31
C SER A 95 0.18 19.37 3.74
N VAL A 96 0.03 18.24 3.04
CA VAL A 96 0.86 17.05 3.23
C VAL A 96 1.76 16.83 2.01
N THR A 97 2.87 16.11 2.22
CA THR A 97 3.90 15.90 1.21
C THR A 97 3.98 14.45 0.73
N GLU A 98 3.03 13.61 1.12
CA GLU A 98 3.02 12.19 0.79
C GLU A 98 1.68 11.75 0.24
N ILE A 99 1.76 10.83 -0.73
CA ILE A 99 0.63 10.11 -1.32
C ILE A 99 0.85 8.65 -1.02
N ALA A 100 -0.11 7.98 -0.40
CA ALA A 100 0.00 6.54 -0.10
C ALA A 100 -0.62 5.71 -1.22
N VAL A 101 0.03 4.58 -1.56
CA VAL A 101 -0.47 3.58 -2.51
C VAL A 101 -0.57 2.26 -1.75
N ILE A 102 -1.76 1.69 -1.65
CA ILE A 102 -2.04 0.56 -0.75
C ILE A 102 -2.41 -0.75 -1.45
N GLY A 103 -2.34 -0.80 -2.77
CA GLY A 103 -2.49 -2.06 -3.51
C GLY A 103 -3.78 -2.16 -4.31
N GLY A 104 -4.10 -3.32 -4.88
CA GLY A 104 -3.28 -4.56 -4.78
C GLY A 104 -2.12 -4.66 -5.77
N ALA A 105 -1.77 -5.90 -6.08
CA ALA A 105 -0.57 -6.20 -6.87
C ALA A 105 -0.53 -5.49 -8.22
N GLU A 106 -1.66 -5.41 -8.92
CA GLU A 106 -1.73 -4.72 -10.21
C GLU A 106 -1.42 -3.22 -10.05
N ILE A 107 -1.92 -2.60 -8.99
CA ILE A 107 -1.68 -1.19 -8.69
C ILE A 107 -0.22 -0.99 -8.30
N TYR A 108 0.37 -1.86 -7.48
CA TYR A 108 1.79 -1.78 -7.17
C TYR A 108 2.66 -1.88 -8.42
N ARG A 109 2.36 -2.81 -9.33
CA ARG A 109 3.10 -2.93 -10.59
C ARG A 109 2.96 -1.67 -11.46
N GLN A 110 1.75 -1.12 -11.55
CA GLN A 110 1.47 0.08 -12.34
C GLN A 110 2.17 1.32 -11.79
N TRP A 111 2.36 1.40 -10.47
CA TRP A 111 2.90 2.58 -9.80
C TRP A 111 4.37 2.46 -9.39
N LEU A 112 4.99 1.29 -9.59
CA LEU A 112 6.35 1.03 -9.08
C LEU A 112 7.38 2.04 -9.60
N ASP A 113 7.31 2.41 -10.87
CA ASP A 113 8.23 3.39 -11.46
C ASP A 113 8.03 4.81 -10.92
N ARG A 114 6.91 5.08 -10.29
CA ARG A 114 6.58 6.39 -9.68
C ARG A 114 6.83 6.43 -8.19
N ALA A 115 7.04 5.29 -7.56
CA ALA A 115 7.23 5.22 -6.10
C ALA A 115 8.60 5.79 -5.70
N ASP A 116 8.60 6.53 -4.61
CA ASP A 116 9.80 7.13 -4.02
C ASP A 116 10.29 6.34 -2.81
N ARG A 117 9.36 5.74 -2.07
CA ARG A 117 9.63 4.99 -0.85
C ARG A 117 8.68 3.81 -0.72
N LEU A 118 9.18 2.72 -0.18
CA LEU A 118 8.39 1.53 0.15
C LEU A 118 8.41 1.36 1.66
N GLU A 119 7.23 1.36 2.28
CA GLU A 119 7.04 1.03 3.68
C GLU A 119 6.46 -0.37 3.75
N ILE A 120 7.30 -1.34 4.09
CA ILE A 120 6.97 -2.76 4.05
C ILE A 120 6.76 -3.29 5.47
N THR A 121 5.67 -4.02 5.69
CA THR A 121 5.57 -4.93 6.83
C THR A 121 5.94 -6.31 6.34
N GLU A 122 7.13 -6.79 6.72
CA GLU A 122 7.61 -8.11 6.38
C GLU A 122 7.08 -9.09 7.41
N VAL A 123 6.16 -9.97 7.01
CA VAL A 123 5.57 -10.96 7.90
C VAL A 123 6.44 -12.21 7.86
N HIS A 124 6.95 -12.63 9.02
CA HIS A 124 7.87 -13.76 9.13
C HIS A 124 7.10 -15.08 9.11
N ALA A 125 6.50 -15.37 7.97
CA ALA A 125 5.75 -16.56 7.67
C ALA A 125 5.87 -16.87 6.17
N ARG A 126 5.55 -18.10 5.77
CA ARG A 126 5.60 -18.53 4.37
C ARG A 126 4.26 -19.16 3.97
N PRO A 127 3.16 -18.39 3.98
CA PRO A 127 1.85 -18.94 3.63
C PRO A 127 1.77 -19.29 2.14
N GLU A 128 0.85 -20.18 1.79
CA GLU A 128 0.47 -20.37 0.40
C GLU A 128 -0.34 -19.17 -0.07
N GLY A 129 -0.12 -18.76 -1.33
CA GLY A 129 -0.84 -17.65 -1.91
C GLY A 129 -0.59 -17.54 -3.39
N ASP A 130 -1.51 -16.87 -4.08
CA ASP A 130 -1.50 -16.73 -5.54
C ASP A 130 -0.97 -15.37 -6.01
N THR A 131 -0.77 -14.44 -5.09
CA THR A 131 -0.33 -13.08 -5.42
C THR A 131 0.98 -12.77 -4.71
N HIS A 132 1.97 -12.36 -5.50
CA HIS A 132 3.33 -12.10 -5.01
C HIS A 132 3.80 -10.70 -5.38
N PHE A 133 4.65 -10.14 -4.53
CA PHE A 133 5.36 -8.89 -4.79
C PHE A 133 6.79 -9.02 -4.29
N GLY A 134 7.77 -8.77 -5.16
CA GLY A 134 9.18 -8.84 -4.81
C GLY A 134 9.84 -7.47 -4.87
N ILE A 135 10.86 -7.27 -4.03
CA ILE A 135 11.66 -6.05 -4.01
C ILE A 135 12.95 -6.28 -4.80
N ASP A 136 13.17 -5.49 -5.85
CA ASP A 136 14.40 -5.51 -6.63
C ASP A 136 15.46 -4.70 -5.90
N THR A 137 16.39 -5.36 -5.22
CA THR A 137 17.43 -4.72 -4.43
C THR A 137 18.49 -3.97 -5.30
N ALA A 138 18.49 -4.19 -6.62
CA ALA A 138 19.31 -3.39 -7.52
C ALA A 138 18.75 -1.97 -7.68
N LYS A 139 17.45 -1.79 -7.53
CA LYS A 139 16.77 -0.49 -7.66
C LYS A 139 16.40 0.14 -6.33
N TRP A 140 16.27 -0.67 -5.29
CA TRP A 140 15.79 -0.24 -3.99
C TRP A 140 16.80 -0.55 -2.89
N GLU A 141 17.07 0.42 -2.03
CA GLU A 141 17.97 0.29 -0.90
C GLU A 141 17.17 0.21 0.40
N GLU A 142 17.45 -0.81 1.21
CA GLU A 142 16.90 -0.91 2.55
C GLU A 142 17.58 0.14 3.43
N THR A 143 16.78 1.07 3.97
CA THR A 143 17.30 2.18 4.79
C THR A 143 16.97 2.05 6.27
N ALA A 144 16.00 1.20 6.62
CA ALA A 144 15.63 0.94 8.01
C ALA A 144 14.98 -0.43 8.13
N ARG A 145 15.21 -1.10 9.27
CA ARG A 145 14.57 -2.38 9.59
C ARG A 145 14.43 -2.50 11.10
N ILE A 146 13.20 -2.74 11.57
CA ILE A 146 12.91 -2.95 12.99
C ILE A 146 12.04 -4.20 13.11
N ARG A 147 12.55 -5.21 13.82
CA ARG A 147 11.81 -6.45 14.08
C ARG A 147 10.95 -6.32 15.32
N HIS A 148 9.74 -6.86 15.26
CA HIS A 148 8.80 -6.93 16.37
C HIS A 148 8.32 -8.37 16.58
N PRO A 149 8.16 -8.82 17.85
CA PRO A 149 7.52 -10.08 18.12
C PRO A 149 6.01 -10.01 17.82
N ALA A 150 5.40 -11.15 17.51
CA ALA A 150 3.97 -11.24 17.31
C ALA A 150 3.22 -10.84 18.57
N GLY A 151 2.24 -9.94 18.43
CA GLY A 151 1.29 -9.64 19.48
C GLY A 151 0.21 -10.73 19.57
N PRO A 152 -0.73 -10.64 20.54
CA PRO A 152 -1.74 -11.68 20.78
C PRO A 152 -2.61 -12.02 19.57
N ASP A 153 -2.84 -11.05 18.68
CA ASP A 153 -3.69 -11.20 17.51
C ASP A 153 -2.90 -11.20 16.20
N ASP A 154 -1.60 -11.46 16.26
CA ASP A 154 -0.74 -11.54 15.08
C ASP A 154 -0.43 -12.99 14.74
N SER A 155 -0.43 -13.31 13.43
CA SER A 155 -0.12 -14.65 12.94
C SER A 155 1.35 -15.02 13.11
N ALA A 156 2.26 -14.04 13.10
CA ALA A 156 3.70 -14.26 13.12
C ALA A 156 4.43 -13.00 13.58
N ASP A 157 5.71 -13.16 13.92
CA ASP A 157 6.62 -12.03 14.09
C ASP A 157 6.70 -11.25 12.79
N PHE A 158 7.05 -9.98 12.86
CA PHE A 158 7.11 -9.12 11.70
C PHE A 158 8.22 -8.07 11.84
N SER A 159 8.59 -7.48 10.71
CA SER A 159 9.54 -6.37 10.69
C SER A 159 8.98 -5.21 9.88
N TYR A 160 9.21 -4.00 10.34
CA TYR A 160 8.98 -2.80 9.53
C TYR A 160 10.24 -2.47 8.77
N VAL A 161 10.15 -2.44 7.44
CA VAL A 161 11.30 -2.26 6.55
C VAL A 161 11.00 -1.10 5.61
N THR A 162 11.91 -0.14 5.57
CA THR A 162 11.82 0.99 4.65
C THR A 162 12.82 0.81 3.54
N TYR A 163 12.37 0.97 2.30
CA TYR A 163 13.23 1.02 1.12
C TYR A 163 13.10 2.37 0.45
N ARG A 164 14.22 2.91 -0.02
CA ARG A 164 14.25 4.09 -0.87
C ARG A 164 14.85 3.75 -2.22
N ARG A 165 14.40 4.43 -3.25
CA ARG A 165 14.92 4.23 -4.60
C ARG A 165 16.39 4.60 -4.63
N ARG A 166 17.22 3.72 -5.24
CA ARG A 166 18.63 4.02 -5.45
C ARG A 166 18.77 5.13 -6.48
N PRO A 167 19.74 6.05 -6.33
CA PRO A 167 20.01 7.05 -7.35
C PRO A 167 20.35 6.39 -8.68
N HIS A 168 19.88 7.03 -9.77
CA HIS A 168 20.30 6.65 -11.11
C HIS A 168 21.72 7.19 -11.37
N HIS A 169 22.57 6.34 -11.95
CA HIS A 169 23.92 6.71 -12.35
C HIS A 169 24.04 6.71 -13.86
#